data_95807eb004e516b7994d77a816fc5c4f
#
_entry.id   95807eb004e516b7994d77a816fc5c4f
#
_cell.length_a   1.000
_cell.length_b   1.000
_cell.length_c   1.000
_cell.angle_alpha   90.00
_cell.angle_beta   90.00
_cell.angle_gamma   90.00
#
_symmetry.space_group_name_H-M   'P 1'
#
loop_
_entity.id
_entity.type
_entity.pdbx_description
1 polymer ?
#
loop_
_entity_poly.entity_id
_entity_poly.type
_entity_poly.pdbx_seq_one_letter_code
_entity_poly.pdbx_strand_id
1 'polypeptide(L)'
;VETALKIAIAYHRSKGKAERLRFVGRERGYHGMNIGATTVGGMINNVKTFASVLMPGVQHMRHTHLPEHKFVKGQPETGVEMAEDLERIAMNFGGENIAACIVEPIAGSTGTLIPPKGYLKRLREICDKHGILLIFDEVITGWGRTGSAFASQEFGVKPDLMTMAKATT
;
A
#
# COMPACT_ATOMS: atom_id res chain seq x y z
N VAL A 1 -0.02 6.59 9.68
CA VAL A 1 0.53 5.30 9.22
C VAL A 1 1.12 4.50 10.36
N GLU A 2 2.04 5.02 11.19
CA GLU A 2 2.64 4.28 12.31
C GLU A 2 1.61 3.53 13.18
N THR A 3 0.52 4.21 13.53
CA THR A 3 -0.58 3.59 14.30
C THR A 3 -1.23 2.44 13.53
N ALA A 4 -1.43 2.58 12.22
CA ALA A 4 -2.04 1.52 11.40
C ALA A 4 -1.15 0.26 11.35
N LEU A 5 0.17 0.43 11.24
CA LEU A 5 1.11 -0.71 11.28
C LEU A 5 1.04 -1.43 12.64
N LYS A 6 1.01 -0.67 13.75
CA LYS A 6 0.86 -1.24 15.09
C LYS A 6 -0.48 -1.95 15.29
N ILE A 7 -1.57 -1.38 14.78
CA ILE A 7 -2.89 -2.00 14.82
C ILE A 7 -2.88 -3.33 14.05
N ALA A 8 -2.26 -3.40 12.87
CA ALA A 8 -2.17 -4.63 12.09
C ALA A 8 -1.47 -5.75 12.88
N ILE A 9 -0.33 -5.45 13.54
CA ILE A 9 0.37 -6.41 14.40
C ILE A 9 -0.52 -6.83 15.59
N ALA A 10 -1.13 -5.87 16.27
CA ALA A 10 -1.97 -6.15 17.44
C ALA A 10 -3.20 -7.00 17.07
N TYR A 11 -3.82 -6.72 15.92
CA TYR A 11 -4.93 -7.51 15.39
C TYR A 11 -4.53 -8.97 15.18
N HIS A 12 -3.44 -9.22 14.46
CA HIS A 12 -2.99 -10.59 14.23
C HIS A 12 -2.62 -11.31 15.53
N ARG A 13 -1.97 -10.60 16.44
CA ARG A 13 -1.61 -11.14 17.76
C ARG A 13 -2.86 -11.54 18.55
N SER A 14 -3.92 -10.71 18.53
CA SER A 14 -5.19 -11.03 19.20
C SER A 14 -5.91 -12.23 18.58
N LYS A 15 -5.56 -12.58 17.34
CA LYS A 15 -6.06 -13.77 16.63
C LYS A 15 -5.16 -15.00 16.78
N GLY A 16 -4.16 -14.95 17.65
CA GLY A 16 -3.20 -16.04 17.84
C GLY A 16 -2.18 -16.20 16.72
N LYS A 17 -1.99 -15.17 15.87
CA LYS A 17 -1.09 -15.18 14.70
C LYS A 17 0.06 -14.19 14.92
N ALA A 18 0.81 -14.37 16.00
CA ALA A 18 1.86 -13.44 16.42
C ALA A 18 3.09 -13.41 15.47
N GLU A 19 3.21 -14.39 14.59
CA GLU A 19 4.24 -14.49 13.55
C GLU A 19 4.07 -13.47 12.42
N ARG A 20 2.87 -12.88 12.25
CA ARG A 20 2.57 -11.89 11.21
C ARG A 20 3.16 -10.51 11.57
N LEU A 21 4.43 -10.32 11.20
CA LEU A 21 5.19 -9.10 11.51
C LEU A 21 5.76 -8.40 10.28
N ARG A 22 5.69 -9.04 9.10
CA ARG A 22 6.16 -8.46 7.85
C ARG A 22 5.16 -7.49 7.25
N PHE A 23 5.66 -6.51 6.53
CA PHE A 23 4.84 -5.57 5.77
C PHE A 23 5.24 -5.56 4.30
N VAL A 24 4.29 -5.21 3.46
CA VAL A 24 4.54 -4.99 2.04
C VAL A 24 4.10 -3.56 1.70
N GLY A 25 5.04 -2.80 1.16
CA GLY A 25 4.77 -1.47 0.59
C GLY A 25 4.85 -1.50 -0.93
N ARG A 26 4.93 -0.31 -1.54
CA ARG A 26 5.08 -0.15 -2.98
C ARG A 26 6.17 0.88 -3.28
N GLU A 27 7.02 0.61 -4.27
CA GLU A 27 7.95 1.60 -4.81
C GLU A 27 7.21 2.89 -5.15
N ARG A 28 7.86 4.02 -4.94
CA ARG A 28 7.30 5.37 -5.09
C ARG A 28 6.11 5.67 -4.15
N GLY A 29 5.79 4.81 -3.18
CA GLY A 29 4.81 5.12 -2.13
C GLY A 29 5.38 6.12 -1.13
N TYR A 30 4.54 7.03 -0.62
CA TYR A 30 4.89 7.94 0.46
C TYR A 30 3.88 7.84 1.59
N HIS A 31 4.35 7.51 2.79
CA HIS A 31 3.49 7.26 3.94
C HIS A 31 3.85 8.09 5.17
N GLY A 32 4.73 9.07 5.01
CA GLY A 32 5.24 9.93 6.09
C GLY A 32 6.73 9.75 6.31
N MET A 33 7.27 10.44 7.32
CA MET A 33 8.71 10.52 7.59
C MET A 33 9.17 9.80 8.86
N ASN A 34 8.26 9.24 9.66
CA ASN A 34 8.64 8.37 10.78
C ASN A 34 9.26 7.06 10.25
N ILE A 35 10.05 6.39 11.05
CA ILE A 35 10.85 5.22 10.62
C ILE A 35 9.97 4.13 9.99
N GLY A 36 8.84 3.78 10.61
CA GLY A 36 7.92 2.77 10.05
C GLY A 36 7.33 3.22 8.71
N ALA A 37 6.84 4.46 8.63
CA ALA A 37 6.28 5.02 7.42
C ALA A 37 7.32 5.14 6.28
N THR A 38 8.56 5.53 6.61
CA THR A 38 9.68 5.56 5.65
C THR A 38 10.02 4.15 5.19
N THR A 39 9.97 3.17 6.10
CA THR A 39 10.31 1.78 5.78
C THR A 39 9.31 1.14 4.81
N VAL A 40 7.99 1.34 5.04
CA VAL A 40 6.97 0.83 4.11
C VAL A 40 6.80 1.72 2.88
N GLY A 41 7.33 2.94 2.92
CA GLY A 41 7.41 3.84 1.77
C GLY A 41 8.42 3.38 0.74
N GLY A 42 8.31 3.90 -0.49
CA GLY A 42 9.16 3.51 -1.61
C GLY A 42 9.82 4.71 -2.30
N MET A 43 9.90 5.86 -1.64
CA MET A 43 10.63 7.02 -2.18
C MET A 43 12.13 6.79 -2.05
N ILE A 44 12.80 6.65 -3.18
CA ILE A 44 14.22 6.26 -3.27
C ILE A 44 15.14 7.11 -2.38
N ASN A 45 14.97 8.44 -2.38
CA ASN A 45 15.82 9.33 -1.60
C ASN A 45 15.64 9.12 -0.09
N ASN A 46 14.41 8.94 0.38
CA ASN A 46 14.12 8.69 1.79
C ASN A 46 14.69 7.34 2.23
N VAL A 47 14.45 6.30 1.43
CA VAL A 47 14.97 4.96 1.71
C VAL A 47 16.50 4.95 1.77
N LYS A 48 17.19 5.58 0.81
CA LYS A 48 18.67 5.67 0.80
C LYS A 48 19.21 6.43 1.99
N THR A 49 18.60 7.56 2.34
CA THR A 49 19.09 8.42 3.43
C THR A 49 19.00 7.70 4.78
N PHE A 50 17.96 6.91 5.00
CA PHE A 50 17.70 6.28 6.30
C PHE A 50 17.91 4.74 6.28
N ALA A 51 18.58 4.21 5.26
CA ALA A 51 18.70 2.76 5.03
C ALA A 51 19.17 1.96 6.26
N SER A 52 20.09 2.51 7.05
CA SER A 52 20.68 1.84 8.22
C SER A 52 19.72 1.70 9.41
N VAL A 53 18.63 2.44 9.45
CA VAL A 53 17.67 2.46 10.58
C VAL A 53 16.26 1.99 10.19
N LEU A 54 16.08 1.55 8.96
CA LEU A 54 14.79 1.03 8.51
C LEU A 54 14.44 -0.28 9.20
N MET A 55 13.16 -0.50 9.43
CA MET A 55 12.68 -1.74 10.06
C MET A 55 12.96 -2.95 9.16
N PRO A 56 13.39 -4.08 9.73
CA PRO A 56 13.52 -5.34 8.98
C PRO A 56 12.15 -5.91 8.59
N GLY A 57 12.14 -6.82 7.61
CA GLY A 57 10.93 -7.58 7.26
C GLY A 57 9.94 -6.83 6.36
N VAL A 58 10.34 -5.75 5.72
CA VAL A 58 9.53 -5.04 4.74
C VAL A 58 9.97 -5.37 3.32
N GLN A 59 9.02 -5.62 2.45
CA GLN A 59 9.22 -5.85 1.02
C GLN A 59 8.45 -4.80 0.23
N HIS A 60 8.87 -4.54 -1.00
CA HIS A 60 8.19 -3.58 -1.88
C HIS A 60 7.78 -4.25 -3.19
N MET A 61 6.53 -4.02 -3.56
CA MET A 61 6.06 -4.25 -4.92
C MET A 61 6.62 -3.15 -5.83
N ARG A 62 6.80 -3.43 -7.11
CA ARG A 62 7.13 -2.37 -8.08
C ARG A 62 6.01 -1.33 -8.16
N HIS A 63 6.37 -0.13 -8.60
CA HIS A 63 5.38 0.93 -8.85
C HIS A 63 4.52 0.62 -10.08
N THR A 64 3.33 1.25 -10.15
CA THR A 64 2.34 0.99 -11.20
C THR A 64 2.44 1.91 -12.42
N HIS A 65 3.45 2.79 -12.47
CA HIS A 65 3.61 3.72 -13.58
C HIS A 65 4.59 3.16 -14.61
N LEU A 66 4.06 2.56 -15.66
CA LEU A 66 4.84 2.07 -16.81
C LEU A 66 5.09 3.20 -17.83
N PRO A 67 6.12 3.11 -18.67
CA PRO A 67 6.40 4.11 -19.71
C PRO A 67 5.20 4.41 -20.61
N GLU A 68 4.44 3.40 -21.00
CA GLU A 68 3.22 3.52 -21.82
C GLU A 68 2.07 4.22 -21.12
N HIS A 69 2.09 4.34 -19.77
CA HIS A 69 1.08 5.06 -19.01
C HIS A 69 1.30 6.58 -18.98
N LYS A 70 2.44 7.08 -19.47
CA LYS A 70 2.92 8.47 -19.31
C LYS A 70 1.95 9.44 -19.89
N PHE A 71 1.01 9.43 -20.46
CA PHE A 71 0.04 10.44 -20.92
C PHE A 71 -1.39 9.91 -20.94
N VAL A 72 -1.61 8.74 -20.30
CA VAL A 72 -2.95 8.18 -20.18
C VAL A 72 -3.77 9.04 -19.23
N LYS A 73 -4.97 9.42 -19.65
CA LYS A 73 -5.95 10.08 -18.79
C LYS A 73 -6.75 9.04 -18.02
N GLY A 74 -6.83 9.20 -16.71
CA GLY A 74 -7.53 8.25 -15.84
C GLY A 74 -6.75 6.96 -15.60
N GLN A 75 -7.46 5.85 -15.38
CA GLN A 75 -6.84 4.55 -15.12
C GLN A 75 -6.28 3.93 -16.42
N PRO A 76 -5.00 3.53 -16.43
CA PRO A 76 -4.47 2.72 -17.53
C PRO A 76 -5.22 1.41 -17.69
N GLU A 77 -5.41 0.96 -18.93
CA GLU A 77 -6.08 -0.32 -19.24
C GLU A 77 -5.18 -1.54 -18.97
N THR A 78 -3.85 -1.36 -19.05
CA THR A 78 -2.85 -2.42 -18.87
C THR A 78 -2.10 -2.24 -17.55
N GLY A 79 -1.53 -3.31 -16.99
CA GLY A 79 -0.70 -3.27 -15.78
C GLY A 79 -1.33 -3.89 -14.53
N VAL A 80 -2.50 -4.52 -14.64
CA VAL A 80 -3.14 -5.24 -13.51
C VAL A 80 -2.23 -6.33 -12.96
N GLU A 81 -1.41 -6.96 -13.81
CA GLU A 81 -0.46 -8.01 -13.46
C GLU A 81 0.64 -7.54 -12.49
N MET A 82 0.84 -6.24 -12.33
CA MET A 82 1.78 -5.71 -11.33
C MET A 82 1.32 -6.00 -9.89
N ALA A 83 0.02 -6.29 -9.67
CA ALA A 83 -0.47 -6.74 -8.39
C ALA A 83 0.07 -8.12 -7.99
N GLU A 84 0.49 -8.95 -8.97
CA GLU A 84 1.07 -10.28 -8.70
C GLU A 84 2.43 -10.19 -7.98
N ASP A 85 3.04 -9.02 -7.89
CA ASP A 85 4.20 -8.82 -7.03
C ASP A 85 3.88 -9.16 -5.56
N LEU A 86 2.65 -8.86 -5.09
CA LEU A 86 2.21 -9.24 -3.74
C LEU A 86 2.09 -10.77 -3.61
N GLU A 87 1.54 -11.46 -4.62
CA GLU A 87 1.47 -12.92 -4.62
C GLU A 87 2.88 -13.53 -4.56
N ARG A 88 3.79 -13.04 -5.41
CA ARG A 88 5.19 -13.49 -5.43
C ARG A 88 5.89 -13.26 -4.08
N ILE A 89 5.67 -12.12 -3.44
CA ILE A 89 6.21 -11.82 -2.11
C ILE A 89 5.62 -12.77 -1.08
N ALA A 90 4.31 -13.00 -1.09
CA ALA A 90 3.65 -13.94 -0.20
C ALA A 90 4.16 -15.38 -0.36
N MET A 91 4.41 -15.82 -1.58
CA MET A 91 5.00 -17.14 -1.83
C MET A 91 6.45 -17.26 -1.34
N ASN A 92 7.24 -16.19 -1.50
CA ASN A 92 8.67 -16.22 -1.13
C ASN A 92 8.93 -16.10 0.37
N PHE A 93 8.08 -15.38 1.11
CA PHE A 93 8.29 -15.08 2.53
C PHE A 93 7.26 -15.72 3.46
N GLY A 94 6.32 -16.49 2.89
CA GLY A 94 5.16 -17.03 3.61
C GLY A 94 4.08 -15.98 3.81
N GLY A 95 2.93 -16.14 3.15
CA GLY A 95 1.80 -15.20 3.31
C GLY A 95 1.32 -15.10 4.76
N GLU A 96 1.49 -16.17 5.53
CA GLU A 96 1.19 -16.26 6.96
C GLU A 96 2.11 -15.39 7.85
N ASN A 97 3.25 -14.93 7.33
CA ASN A 97 4.18 -14.04 8.05
C ASN A 97 3.91 -12.55 7.77
N ILE A 98 3.03 -12.23 6.80
CA ILE A 98 2.75 -10.86 6.40
C ILE A 98 1.55 -10.33 7.18
N ALA A 99 1.76 -9.23 7.90
CA ALA A 99 0.71 -8.54 8.66
C ALA A 99 -0.18 -7.70 7.74
N ALA A 100 0.43 -6.87 6.90
CA ALA A 100 -0.34 -5.99 6.04
C ALA A 100 0.43 -5.61 4.76
N CYS A 101 -0.36 -5.28 3.73
CA CYS A 101 0.05 -4.55 2.54
C CYS A 101 -0.49 -3.12 2.62
N ILE A 102 0.35 -2.11 2.44
CA ILE A 102 -0.04 -0.70 2.45
C ILE A 102 0.22 -0.05 1.11
N VAL A 103 -0.79 0.65 0.58
CA VAL A 103 -0.68 1.42 -0.65
C VAL A 103 -1.51 2.70 -0.58
N GLU A 104 -1.05 3.75 -1.26
CA GLU A 104 -1.92 4.86 -1.65
C GLU A 104 -2.80 4.36 -2.80
N PRO A 105 -4.14 4.55 -2.78
CA PRO A 105 -4.98 4.22 -3.94
C PRO A 105 -4.52 4.94 -5.21
N ILE A 106 -4.15 6.21 -5.10
CA ILE A 106 -3.42 6.99 -6.10
C ILE A 106 -2.16 7.49 -5.42
N ALA A 107 -0.98 7.18 -5.94
CA ALA A 107 0.28 7.66 -5.37
C ALA A 107 0.41 9.17 -5.63
N GLY A 108 0.20 9.96 -4.57
CA GLY A 108 0.11 11.41 -4.68
C GLY A 108 1.47 12.09 -4.83
N SER A 109 2.34 11.94 -3.83
CA SER A 109 3.59 12.70 -3.69
C SER A 109 4.61 12.44 -4.80
N THR A 110 4.50 11.33 -5.50
CA THR A 110 5.45 10.90 -6.55
C THR A 110 4.95 11.16 -7.97
N GLY A 111 3.87 11.94 -8.13
CA GLY A 111 3.43 12.40 -9.45
C GLY A 111 1.99 12.06 -9.82
N THR A 112 1.12 11.80 -8.84
CA THR A 112 -0.29 11.45 -9.07
C THR A 112 -0.42 10.23 -9.98
N LEU A 113 0.21 9.13 -9.55
CA LEU A 113 0.23 7.88 -10.31
C LEU A 113 -1.07 7.11 -10.08
N ILE A 114 -1.95 7.14 -11.07
CA ILE A 114 -3.25 6.45 -11.03
C ILE A 114 -3.01 4.96 -11.29
N PRO A 115 -3.59 4.05 -10.46
CA PRO A 115 -3.38 2.63 -10.65
C PRO A 115 -4.10 2.11 -11.90
N PRO A 116 -3.56 1.08 -12.57
CA PRO A 116 -4.27 0.41 -13.66
C PRO A 116 -5.63 -0.15 -13.24
N LYS A 117 -6.53 -0.29 -14.21
CA LYS A 117 -7.83 -0.92 -13.97
C LYS A 117 -7.65 -2.33 -13.38
N GLY A 118 -8.41 -2.62 -12.33
CA GLY A 118 -8.36 -3.91 -11.65
C GLY A 118 -7.20 -4.11 -10.68
N TYR A 119 -6.16 -3.26 -10.68
CA TYR A 119 -4.99 -3.43 -9.82
C TYR A 119 -5.34 -3.49 -8.33
N LEU A 120 -6.09 -2.51 -7.83
CA LEU A 120 -6.47 -2.47 -6.41
C LEU A 120 -7.41 -3.63 -6.03
N LYS A 121 -8.30 -4.01 -6.94
CA LYS A 121 -9.16 -5.18 -6.74
C LYS A 121 -8.33 -6.46 -6.63
N ARG A 122 -7.34 -6.62 -7.51
CA ARG A 122 -6.45 -7.78 -7.48
C ARG A 122 -5.61 -7.82 -6.20
N LEU A 123 -5.12 -6.69 -5.70
CA LEU A 123 -4.46 -6.62 -4.39
C LEU A 123 -5.38 -7.10 -3.26
N ARG A 124 -6.66 -6.69 -3.28
CA ARG A 124 -7.65 -7.15 -2.29
C ARG A 124 -7.81 -8.67 -2.33
N GLU A 125 -7.96 -9.25 -3.51
CA GLU A 125 -8.09 -10.69 -3.70
C GLU A 125 -6.88 -11.46 -3.15
N ILE A 126 -5.67 -10.98 -3.42
CA ILE A 126 -4.44 -11.60 -2.90
C ILE A 126 -4.36 -11.46 -1.38
N CYS A 127 -4.69 -10.29 -0.83
CA CYS A 127 -4.74 -10.06 0.60
C CYS A 127 -5.73 -11.02 1.29
N ASP A 128 -6.92 -11.19 0.73
CA ASP A 128 -7.94 -12.11 1.25
C ASP A 128 -7.46 -13.56 1.22
N LYS A 129 -6.86 -13.99 0.11
CA LYS A 129 -6.30 -15.34 -0.06
C LYS A 129 -5.28 -15.69 1.02
N HIS A 130 -4.41 -14.77 1.38
CA HIS A 130 -3.32 -14.99 2.33
C HIS A 130 -3.62 -14.50 3.75
N GLY A 131 -4.79 -13.88 3.99
CA GLY A 131 -5.15 -13.29 5.28
C GLY A 131 -4.28 -12.10 5.66
N ILE A 132 -3.79 -11.35 4.66
CA ILE A 132 -3.01 -10.12 4.79
C ILE A 132 -3.99 -8.95 4.92
N LEU A 133 -3.76 -8.02 5.87
CA LEU A 133 -4.58 -6.82 5.95
C LEU A 133 -4.21 -5.85 4.82
N LEU A 134 -5.21 -5.31 4.13
CA LEU A 134 -5.01 -4.25 3.15
C LEU A 134 -5.21 -2.89 3.82
N ILE A 135 -4.18 -2.04 3.78
CA ILE A 135 -4.22 -0.68 4.31
C ILE A 135 -4.24 0.29 3.12
N PHE A 136 -5.26 1.14 3.03
CA PHE A 136 -5.25 2.28 2.12
C PHE A 136 -4.79 3.53 2.84
N ASP A 137 -3.72 4.13 2.32
CA ASP A 137 -3.31 5.47 2.73
C ASP A 137 -4.07 6.50 1.90
N GLU A 138 -5.16 6.99 2.49
CA GLU A 138 -6.05 7.99 1.89
C GLU A 138 -5.75 9.42 2.37
N VAL A 139 -4.54 9.66 2.84
CA VAL A 139 -4.11 10.99 3.33
C VAL A 139 -4.23 12.05 2.24
N ILE A 140 -4.01 11.71 0.98
CA ILE A 140 -4.22 12.63 -0.17
C ILE A 140 -5.55 12.38 -0.85
N THR A 141 -5.95 11.13 -1.03
CA THR A 141 -7.09 10.74 -1.87
C THR A 141 -8.44 10.87 -1.17
N GLY A 142 -8.45 10.93 0.17
CA GLY A 142 -9.68 11.07 0.94
C GLY A 142 -10.30 12.47 0.90
N TRP A 143 -11.47 12.57 1.50
CA TRP A 143 -12.22 13.81 1.70
C TRP A 143 -12.60 14.53 0.40
N GLY A 144 -13.10 13.79 -0.57
CA GLY A 144 -13.63 14.34 -1.82
C GLY A 144 -12.59 14.59 -2.92
N ARG A 145 -11.31 14.27 -2.71
CA ARG A 145 -10.24 14.54 -3.67
C ARG A 145 -10.47 13.87 -5.03
N THR A 146 -11.07 12.71 -5.06
CA THR A 146 -11.33 11.91 -6.26
C THR A 146 -12.75 12.05 -6.79
N GLY A 147 -13.60 12.87 -6.13
CA GLY A 147 -15.02 12.98 -6.46
C GLY A 147 -15.93 12.19 -5.50
N SER A 148 -15.46 11.10 -4.95
CA SER A 148 -16.09 10.35 -3.86
C SER A 148 -15.50 10.75 -2.52
N ALA A 149 -16.16 10.46 -1.38
CA ALA A 149 -15.63 10.80 -0.06
C ALA A 149 -14.23 10.18 0.16
N PHE A 150 -14.03 8.97 -0.32
CA PHE A 150 -12.75 8.25 -0.28
C PHE A 150 -12.49 7.52 -1.60
N ALA A 151 -11.22 7.38 -1.98
CA ALA A 151 -10.85 6.65 -3.18
C ALA A 151 -11.21 5.16 -3.11
N SER A 152 -11.30 4.57 -1.91
CA SER A 152 -11.84 3.22 -1.72
C SER A 152 -13.26 3.06 -2.31
N GLN A 153 -14.08 4.09 -2.21
CA GLN A 153 -15.43 4.12 -2.82
C GLN A 153 -15.35 4.29 -4.34
N GLU A 154 -14.48 5.19 -4.81
CA GLU A 154 -14.25 5.45 -6.24
C GLU A 154 -13.81 4.18 -6.98
N PHE A 155 -12.89 3.42 -6.39
CA PHE A 155 -12.38 2.19 -6.99
C PHE A 155 -13.19 0.93 -6.61
N GLY A 156 -14.21 1.05 -5.74
CA GLY A 156 -15.03 -0.08 -5.31
C GLY A 156 -14.26 -1.15 -4.54
N VAL A 157 -13.19 -0.77 -3.83
CA VAL A 157 -12.33 -1.69 -3.08
C VAL A 157 -12.30 -1.28 -1.62
N LYS A 158 -12.72 -2.19 -0.74
CA LYS A 158 -12.76 -1.94 0.71
C LYS A 158 -11.45 -2.41 1.36
N PRO A 159 -10.64 -1.50 1.94
CA PRO A 159 -9.50 -1.89 2.76
C PRO A 159 -9.94 -2.37 4.15
N ASP A 160 -9.05 -3.06 4.86
CA ASP A 160 -9.24 -3.42 6.27
C ASP A 160 -8.95 -2.24 7.20
N LEU A 161 -7.99 -1.41 6.83
CA LEU A 161 -7.58 -0.20 7.55
C LEU A 161 -7.44 0.96 6.56
N MET A 162 -7.70 2.16 7.05
CA MET A 162 -7.54 3.39 6.28
C MET A 162 -6.82 4.43 7.12
N THR A 163 -5.83 5.10 6.53
CA THR A 163 -5.18 6.26 7.15
C THR A 163 -5.65 7.55 6.48
N MET A 164 -5.90 8.57 7.27
CA MET A 164 -6.45 9.86 6.82
C MET A 164 -5.69 11.00 7.50
N ALA A 165 -5.62 12.13 6.81
CA ALA A 165 -5.09 13.40 7.31
C ALA A 165 -5.42 14.52 6.31
N LYS A 166 -4.66 15.62 6.35
CA LYS A 166 -4.75 16.78 5.45
C LYS A 166 -6.15 17.44 5.46
N ALA A 167 -7.06 16.98 4.61
CA ALA A 167 -8.38 17.60 4.48
C ALA A 167 -9.36 17.23 5.61
N THR A 168 -8.88 16.73 6.74
CA THR A 168 -9.69 16.45 7.93
C THR A 168 -9.97 17.71 8.78
N THR A 169 -9.29 18.81 8.49
CA THR A 169 -9.38 20.09 9.20
C THR A 169 -9.72 21.22 8.24
#